data_ff2fc083ad359440d77121d5f0dd9740
#
_entry.id   ff2fc083ad359440d77121d5f0dd9740
#
_cell.length_a   1.000
_cell.length_b   1.000
_cell.length_c   1.000
_cell.angle_alpha   90.00
_cell.angle_beta   90.00
_cell.angle_gamma   90.00
#
_symmetry.space_group_name_H-M   'P 1'
#
loop_
_entity.id
_entity.type
_entity.pdbx_description
1 polymer ?
#
loop_
_entity_poly.entity_id
_entity_poly.type
_entity_poly.pdbx_seq_one_letter_code
_entity_poly.pdbx_strand_id
1 'polypeptide(L)'
;INQNELDFTYSLNKDLVNMNSASFNGTGGNTTVINGDSITQTAGTQTNTSTAAGNTVVDGAKSTATTAAGTTITDGTKINTATADSTVIDDGNGNNTALTKDGVTITTAGKDNVSLTGNGLDNGNNKIVNVADGTNDTDAVNVRQLEAKTKASTTELTANGGESAGSTTGNIVLTKKTAADGHIIYDNKLNDKVTLGTDP
;
A
#
# COMPACT_ATOMS: atom_id res chain seq x y z
N ILE A 1 70.24 45.83 -20.70
CA ILE A 1 70.19 44.39 -20.37
C ILE A 1 68.74 44.00 -20.56
N ASN A 2 68.42 43.38 -21.70
CA ASN A 2 67.11 42.76 -21.88
C ASN A 2 67.02 41.60 -20.91
N GLN A 3 66.16 41.68 -19.90
CA GLN A 3 65.79 40.53 -19.12
C GLN A 3 64.89 39.68 -19.99
N ASN A 4 65.43 38.63 -20.59
CA ASN A 4 64.64 37.56 -21.11
C ASN A 4 63.82 36.95 -19.98
N GLU A 5 62.52 36.92 -20.10
CA GLU A 5 61.66 36.11 -19.26
C GLU A 5 62.25 34.69 -19.22
N LEU A 6 62.68 34.28 -18.00
CA LEU A 6 63.11 32.90 -17.80
C LEU A 6 61.85 32.05 -17.73
N ASP A 7 61.56 31.35 -18.78
CA ASP A 7 60.49 30.39 -18.84
C ASP A 7 60.97 29.13 -18.11
N PHE A 8 60.44 28.89 -16.90
CA PHE A 8 60.70 27.68 -16.14
C PHE A 8 59.56 26.68 -16.40
N THR A 9 59.90 25.61 -17.10
CA THR A 9 58.96 24.47 -17.25
C THR A 9 59.19 23.49 -16.14
N TYR A 10 58.15 23.31 -15.30
CA TYR A 10 58.12 22.29 -14.27
C TYR A 10 57.30 21.12 -14.75
N SER A 11 57.83 19.91 -14.79
CA SER A 11 57.09 18.70 -15.01
C SER A 11 56.99 17.90 -13.68
N LEU A 12 55.79 17.51 -13.35
CA LEU A 12 55.55 16.61 -12.24
C LEU A 12 56.01 15.20 -12.62
N ASN A 13 56.54 14.46 -11.63
CA ASN A 13 56.84 13.04 -11.85
C ASN A 13 55.58 12.29 -12.29
N LYS A 14 55.77 11.33 -13.16
CA LYS A 14 54.71 10.44 -13.64
C LYS A 14 53.96 9.77 -12.49
N ASP A 15 54.65 9.40 -11.44
CA ASP A 15 54.11 8.80 -10.22
C ASP A 15 54.21 9.78 -9.07
N LEU A 16 53.07 10.34 -8.64
CA LEU A 16 52.92 11.18 -7.47
C LEU A 16 52.70 10.28 -6.25
N VAL A 17 53.73 10.06 -5.45
CA VAL A 17 53.69 9.21 -4.25
C VAL A 17 53.71 10.06 -2.97
N ASN A 18 53.18 9.53 -1.87
CA ASN A 18 53.11 10.20 -0.56
C ASN A 18 52.34 11.51 -0.52
N MET A 19 51.33 11.67 -1.40
CA MET A 19 50.40 12.78 -1.32
C MET A 19 49.24 12.43 -0.35
N ASN A 20 48.97 13.32 0.60
CA ASN A 20 47.81 13.17 1.49
C ASN A 20 46.50 13.52 0.79
N SER A 21 46.53 14.48 -0.13
CA SER A 21 45.34 14.86 -0.94
C SER A 21 45.76 15.65 -2.19
N ALA A 22 44.85 15.64 -3.18
CA ALA A 22 44.85 16.57 -4.29
C ALA A 22 43.54 17.38 -4.27
N SER A 23 43.66 18.70 -4.39
CA SER A 23 42.49 19.59 -4.45
C SER A 23 42.47 20.35 -5.76
N PHE A 24 41.35 20.34 -6.44
CA PHE A 24 41.10 21.05 -7.70
C PHE A 24 40.01 22.09 -7.46
N ASN A 25 40.28 23.33 -7.73
CA ASN A 25 39.33 24.43 -7.61
C ASN A 25 38.75 24.75 -8.98
N GLY A 26 37.41 24.63 -9.10
CA GLY A 26 36.66 25.06 -10.26
C GLY A 26 36.20 26.52 -10.15
N THR A 27 35.47 26.98 -11.15
CA THR A 27 34.85 28.31 -11.13
C THR A 27 33.67 28.34 -10.13
N GLY A 28 33.39 29.50 -9.53
CA GLY A 28 32.25 29.68 -8.61
C GLY A 28 32.39 29.01 -7.25
N GLY A 29 33.60 28.67 -6.81
CA GLY A 29 33.86 28.06 -5.52
C GLY A 29 33.65 26.53 -5.49
N ASN A 30 33.47 25.91 -6.65
CA ASN A 30 33.38 24.46 -6.77
C ASN A 30 34.75 23.81 -6.48
N THR A 31 34.73 22.66 -5.83
CA THR A 31 35.95 21.93 -5.50
C THR A 31 35.83 20.44 -5.79
N THR A 32 36.98 19.84 -6.11
CA THR A 32 37.13 18.36 -6.09
C THR A 32 38.35 18.05 -5.23
N VAL A 33 38.17 17.26 -4.19
CA VAL A 33 39.23 16.79 -3.30
C VAL A 33 39.33 15.27 -3.41
N ILE A 34 40.54 14.77 -3.64
CA ILE A 34 40.88 13.37 -3.65
C ILE A 34 41.91 13.13 -2.54
N ASN A 35 41.60 12.20 -1.64
CA ASN A 35 42.50 11.75 -0.59
C ASN A 35 42.47 10.21 -0.46
N GLY A 36 43.17 9.67 0.53
CA GLY A 36 43.23 8.21 0.73
C GLY A 36 41.90 7.56 1.09
N ASP A 37 40.92 8.33 1.60
CA ASP A 37 39.65 7.80 2.11
C ASP A 37 38.48 8.11 1.19
N SER A 38 38.55 9.18 0.39
CA SER A 38 37.41 9.67 -0.38
C SER A 38 37.76 10.48 -1.62
N ILE A 39 36.80 10.56 -2.54
CA ILE A 39 36.68 11.58 -3.57
C ILE A 39 35.48 12.43 -3.20
N THR A 40 35.66 13.71 -2.94
CA THR A 40 34.60 14.65 -2.61
C THR A 40 34.51 15.76 -3.66
N GLN A 41 33.35 15.97 -4.22
CA GLN A 41 33.04 17.07 -5.12
C GLN A 41 32.00 17.98 -4.44
N THR A 42 32.25 19.27 -4.44
CA THR A 42 31.35 20.27 -3.85
C THR A 42 31.01 21.35 -4.87
N ALA A 43 29.71 21.67 -4.99
CA ALA A 43 29.20 22.74 -5.82
C ALA A 43 28.05 23.46 -5.08
N GLY A 44 28.34 24.60 -4.47
CA GLY A 44 27.39 25.30 -3.61
C GLY A 44 26.96 24.45 -2.41
N THR A 45 25.67 24.14 -2.30
CA THR A 45 25.10 23.26 -1.25
C THR A 45 25.21 21.77 -1.58
N GLN A 46 25.59 21.44 -2.81
CA GLN A 46 25.65 20.05 -3.28
C GLN A 46 27.01 19.44 -2.98
N THR A 47 27.00 18.23 -2.47
CA THR A 47 28.21 17.44 -2.23
C THR A 47 28.00 16.02 -2.75
N ASN A 48 28.99 15.55 -3.51
CA ASN A 48 29.11 14.14 -3.89
C ASN A 48 30.36 13.57 -3.26
N THR A 49 30.21 12.52 -2.45
CA THR A 49 31.31 11.85 -1.78
C THR A 49 31.33 10.37 -2.14
N SER A 50 32.43 9.92 -2.69
CA SER A 50 32.71 8.49 -2.95
C SER A 50 33.77 7.99 -1.98
N THR A 51 33.49 6.87 -1.32
CA THR A 51 34.37 6.20 -0.37
C THR A 51 34.39 4.70 -0.66
N ALA A 52 35.23 3.95 0.01
CA ALA A 52 35.20 2.48 -0.04
C ALA A 52 33.88 1.89 0.50
N ALA A 53 33.17 2.60 1.37
CA ALA A 53 31.89 2.17 1.93
C ALA A 53 30.70 2.46 1.00
N GLY A 54 30.85 3.35 0.02
CA GLY A 54 29.78 3.71 -0.90
C GLY A 54 29.86 5.14 -1.41
N ASN A 55 28.81 5.55 -2.09
CA ASN A 55 28.67 6.88 -2.67
C ASN A 55 27.48 7.61 -2.04
N THR A 56 27.67 8.90 -1.72
CA THR A 56 26.62 9.76 -1.17
C THR A 56 26.56 11.08 -1.94
N VAL A 57 25.35 11.44 -2.37
CA VAL A 57 25.05 12.77 -2.95
C VAL A 57 24.12 13.49 -1.98
N VAL A 58 24.47 14.71 -1.61
CA VAL A 58 23.68 15.54 -0.66
C VAL A 58 23.39 16.90 -1.29
N ASP A 59 22.18 17.41 -1.12
CA ASP A 59 21.78 18.78 -1.41
C ASP A 59 20.78 19.24 -0.34
N GLY A 60 21.29 19.92 0.69
CA GLY A 60 20.48 20.31 1.84
C GLY A 60 19.89 19.11 2.58
N ALA A 61 18.55 19.06 2.68
CA ALA A 61 17.83 17.95 3.31
C ALA A 61 17.61 16.73 2.40
N LYS A 62 18.06 16.80 1.15
CA LYS A 62 17.93 15.71 0.17
C LYS A 62 19.24 14.96 0.05
N SER A 63 19.14 13.64 0.01
CA SER A 63 20.33 12.82 -0.21
C SER A 63 20.01 11.53 -0.94
N THR A 64 21.03 11.01 -1.61
CA THR A 64 21.05 9.63 -2.09
C THR A 64 22.34 8.99 -1.57
N ALA A 65 22.21 7.87 -0.88
CA ALA A 65 23.34 7.07 -0.43
C ALA A 65 23.24 5.68 -1.04
N THR A 66 24.31 5.22 -1.69
CA THR A 66 24.41 3.85 -2.25
C THR A 66 25.61 3.16 -1.61
N THR A 67 25.35 2.05 -0.96
CA THR A 67 26.36 1.24 -0.26
C THR A 67 26.20 -0.24 -0.63
N ALA A 68 27.05 -1.09 -0.12
CA ALA A 68 26.88 -2.55 -0.27
C ALA A 68 25.58 -3.07 0.38
N ALA A 69 25.03 -2.36 1.37
CA ALA A 69 23.78 -2.73 2.03
C ALA A 69 22.52 -2.31 1.25
N GLY A 70 22.64 -1.41 0.29
CA GLY A 70 21.53 -0.92 -0.52
C GLY A 70 21.61 0.55 -0.85
N THR A 71 20.51 1.07 -1.37
CA THR A 71 20.36 2.49 -1.72
C THR A 71 19.27 3.13 -0.87
N THR A 72 19.56 4.29 -0.32
CA THR A 72 18.60 5.12 0.41
C THR A 72 18.51 6.49 -0.25
N ILE A 73 17.28 6.94 -0.52
CA ILE A 73 16.95 8.27 -1.02
C ILE A 73 16.17 8.97 0.08
N THR A 74 16.62 10.17 0.48
CA THR A 74 15.98 10.95 1.53
C THR A 74 15.56 12.32 1.00
N ASP A 75 14.38 12.80 1.40
CA ASP A 75 13.93 14.19 1.23
C ASP A 75 13.23 14.64 2.52
N GLY A 76 13.99 15.26 3.40
CA GLY A 76 13.54 15.58 4.76
C GLY A 76 13.25 14.32 5.57
N THR A 77 11.99 14.12 5.96
CA THR A 77 11.53 12.92 6.68
C THR A 77 11.14 11.76 5.79
N LYS A 78 10.99 11.99 4.47
CA LYS A 78 10.61 10.95 3.51
C LYS A 78 11.81 10.12 3.12
N ILE A 79 11.65 8.82 3.13
CA ILE A 79 12.73 7.88 2.87
C ILE A 79 12.27 6.81 1.88
N ASN A 80 13.09 6.56 0.87
CA ASN A 80 12.99 5.37 0.04
C ASN A 80 14.27 4.55 0.22
N THR A 81 14.12 3.33 0.72
CA THR A 81 15.24 2.40 0.92
C THR A 81 15.03 1.16 0.06
N ALA A 82 16.05 0.80 -0.70
CA ALA A 82 16.09 -0.44 -1.47
C ALA A 82 17.31 -1.26 -1.02
N THR A 83 17.07 -2.47 -0.57
CA THR A 83 18.08 -3.44 -0.13
C THR A 83 17.91 -4.75 -0.90
N ALA A 84 18.72 -5.75 -0.62
CA ALA A 84 18.54 -7.09 -1.18
C ALA A 84 17.23 -7.75 -0.69
N ASP A 85 16.74 -7.40 0.50
CA ASP A 85 15.59 -8.06 1.14
C ASP A 85 14.27 -7.30 0.94
N SER A 86 14.33 -5.99 0.71
CA SER A 86 13.13 -5.15 0.67
C SER A 86 13.31 -3.85 -0.09
N THR A 87 12.18 -3.29 -0.55
CA THR A 87 12.06 -1.88 -0.91
C THR A 87 10.99 -1.26 -0.02
N VAL A 88 11.33 -0.17 0.66
CA VAL A 88 10.42 0.56 1.56
C VAL A 88 10.33 2.02 1.11
N ILE A 89 9.11 2.52 0.96
CA ILE A 89 8.81 3.93 0.75
C ILE A 89 8.10 4.42 2.00
N ASP A 90 8.67 5.37 2.71
CA ASP A 90 8.19 5.90 3.99
C ASP A 90 8.01 7.43 3.89
N ASP A 91 6.86 7.94 4.35
CA ASP A 91 6.56 9.39 4.34
C ASP A 91 7.06 10.11 5.60
N GLY A 92 7.64 9.38 6.56
CA GLY A 92 8.11 9.91 7.85
C GLY A 92 7.00 10.23 8.85
N ASN A 93 5.74 9.89 8.56
CA ASN A 93 4.56 10.17 9.40
C ASN A 93 3.81 8.88 9.81
N GLY A 94 4.49 7.73 9.69
CA GLY A 94 3.93 6.43 10.02
C GLY A 94 3.14 5.77 8.88
N ASN A 95 3.23 6.31 7.64
CA ASN A 95 2.71 5.64 6.47
C ASN A 95 3.87 5.11 5.64
N ASN A 96 3.82 3.84 5.27
CA ASN A 96 4.82 3.25 4.40
C ASN A 96 4.25 2.16 3.50
N THR A 97 4.98 1.87 2.44
CA THR A 97 4.77 0.68 1.62
C THR A 97 6.06 -0.11 1.61
N ALA A 98 5.99 -1.36 2.03
CA ALA A 98 7.10 -2.31 2.02
C ALA A 98 6.82 -3.40 0.99
N LEU A 99 7.80 -3.65 0.12
CA LEU A 99 7.84 -4.77 -0.81
C LEU A 99 8.98 -5.68 -0.37
N THR A 100 8.68 -6.94 -0.10
CA THR A 100 9.62 -7.98 0.31
C THR A 100 9.44 -9.23 -0.53
N LYS A 101 10.29 -10.22 -0.35
CA LYS A 101 10.11 -11.55 -0.98
C LYS A 101 8.79 -12.24 -0.57
N ASP A 102 8.24 -11.89 0.59
CA ASP A 102 7.02 -12.51 1.14
C ASP A 102 5.74 -11.79 0.72
N GLY A 103 5.85 -10.59 0.14
CA GLY A 103 4.71 -9.83 -0.37
C GLY A 103 4.83 -8.33 -0.20
N VAL A 104 3.69 -7.67 -0.31
CA VAL A 104 3.54 -6.22 -0.15
C VAL A 104 2.75 -5.93 1.11
N THR A 105 3.22 -4.96 1.90
CA THR A 105 2.49 -4.42 3.05
C THR A 105 2.35 -2.91 2.91
N ILE A 106 1.13 -2.40 3.10
CA ILE A 106 0.82 -0.97 3.15
C ILE A 106 0.42 -0.66 4.59
N THR A 107 1.19 0.18 5.24
CA THR A 107 0.94 0.70 6.58
C THR A 107 0.38 2.11 6.47
N THR A 108 -0.70 2.39 7.18
CA THR A 108 -1.28 3.73 7.31
C THR A 108 -1.44 4.02 8.79
N ALA A 109 -0.92 5.14 9.25
CA ALA A 109 -0.99 5.54 10.65
C ALA A 109 -2.43 5.47 11.21
N GLY A 110 -2.61 4.77 12.32
CA GLY A 110 -3.91 4.61 12.98
C GLY A 110 -4.90 3.67 12.28
N LYS A 111 -4.46 2.85 11.33
CA LYS A 111 -5.26 1.81 10.66
C LYS A 111 -4.55 0.47 10.68
N ASP A 112 -5.30 -0.60 10.50
CA ASP A 112 -4.74 -1.92 10.26
C ASP A 112 -4.01 -1.97 8.92
N ASN A 113 -2.97 -2.76 8.84
CA ASN A 113 -2.19 -2.91 7.63
C ASN A 113 -2.99 -3.65 6.54
N VAL A 114 -2.80 -3.23 5.30
CA VAL A 114 -3.20 -4.02 4.13
C VAL A 114 -2.01 -4.82 3.65
N SER A 115 -2.16 -6.11 3.43
CA SER A 115 -1.08 -6.95 2.90
C SER A 115 -1.53 -7.92 1.83
N LEU A 116 -0.64 -8.16 0.85
CA LEU A 116 -0.78 -9.17 -0.17
C LEU A 116 0.43 -10.11 -0.09
N THR A 117 0.18 -11.35 0.26
CA THR A 117 1.22 -12.36 0.48
C THR A 117 0.86 -13.66 -0.23
N GLY A 118 1.70 -14.71 -0.11
CA GLY A 118 1.37 -16.06 -0.57
C GLY A 118 0.13 -16.66 0.09
N ASN A 119 -0.33 -16.11 1.22
CA ASN A 119 -1.56 -16.52 1.90
C ASN A 119 -2.82 -15.78 1.41
N GLY A 120 -2.67 -14.83 0.48
CA GLY A 120 -3.76 -14.03 -0.06
C GLY A 120 -3.71 -12.57 0.38
N LEU A 121 -4.85 -11.87 0.22
CA LEU A 121 -5.05 -10.47 0.57
C LEU A 121 -5.66 -10.35 1.97
N ASP A 122 -4.94 -9.70 2.88
CA ASP A 122 -5.50 -9.14 4.11
C ASP A 122 -5.80 -7.65 3.85
N ASN A 123 -7.07 -7.29 3.88
CA ASN A 123 -7.53 -5.93 3.59
C ASN A 123 -7.50 -5.00 4.82
N GLY A 124 -6.99 -5.43 5.97
CA GLY A 124 -6.86 -4.59 7.16
C GLY A 124 -8.19 -4.00 7.62
N ASN A 125 -9.28 -4.77 7.60
CA ASN A 125 -10.63 -4.33 7.98
C ASN A 125 -11.14 -3.10 7.19
N ASN A 126 -10.57 -2.80 6.02
CA ASN A 126 -11.03 -1.74 5.13
C ASN A 126 -12.15 -2.24 4.21
N LYS A 127 -12.92 -1.30 3.64
CA LYS A 127 -13.90 -1.64 2.60
C LYS A 127 -13.19 -1.99 1.28
N ILE A 128 -13.70 -3.01 0.59
CA ILE A 128 -13.37 -3.24 -0.81
C ILE A 128 -14.44 -2.54 -1.64
N VAL A 129 -14.06 -1.58 -2.46
CA VAL A 129 -14.96 -0.77 -3.27
C VAL A 129 -14.78 -1.06 -4.76
N ASN A 130 -15.78 -0.69 -5.57
CA ASN A 130 -15.75 -0.88 -7.04
C ASN A 130 -15.62 -2.36 -7.47
N VAL A 131 -16.18 -3.29 -6.67
CA VAL A 131 -16.24 -4.69 -7.02
C VAL A 131 -17.29 -4.86 -8.11
N ALA A 132 -16.88 -5.30 -9.29
CA ALA A 132 -17.78 -5.66 -10.39
C ALA A 132 -18.63 -6.88 -10.02
N ASP A 133 -19.68 -7.16 -10.79
CA ASP A 133 -20.47 -8.37 -10.59
C ASP A 133 -19.63 -9.62 -10.85
N GLY A 134 -19.62 -10.52 -9.88
CA GLY A 134 -19.05 -11.86 -10.05
C GLY A 134 -19.88 -12.66 -11.04
N THR A 135 -19.22 -13.36 -11.96
CA THR A 135 -19.84 -14.20 -12.99
C THR A 135 -19.43 -15.66 -12.89
N ASN A 136 -18.29 -15.93 -12.25
CA ASN A 136 -17.75 -17.28 -12.01
C ASN A 136 -17.85 -17.65 -10.53
N ASP A 137 -17.79 -18.93 -10.24
CA ASP A 137 -17.92 -19.47 -8.87
C ASP A 137 -16.84 -18.97 -7.90
N THR A 138 -15.71 -18.50 -8.43
CA THR A 138 -14.56 -18.00 -7.64
C THR A 138 -14.49 -16.48 -7.56
N ASP A 139 -15.44 -15.76 -8.17
CA ASP A 139 -15.46 -14.30 -8.15
C ASP A 139 -16.00 -13.76 -6.82
N ALA A 140 -15.54 -12.58 -6.45
CA ALA A 140 -16.11 -11.84 -5.32
C ALA A 140 -17.53 -11.38 -5.64
N VAL A 141 -18.41 -11.40 -4.65
CA VAL A 141 -19.80 -10.93 -4.76
C VAL A 141 -19.93 -9.53 -4.15
N ASN A 142 -20.54 -8.61 -4.87
CA ASN A 142 -20.85 -7.28 -4.34
C ASN A 142 -22.23 -7.23 -3.64
N VAL A 143 -22.47 -6.15 -2.88
CA VAL A 143 -23.71 -5.97 -2.11
C VAL A 143 -24.97 -6.05 -2.98
N ARG A 144 -24.93 -5.49 -4.19
CA ARG A 144 -26.09 -5.50 -5.11
C ARG A 144 -26.48 -6.93 -5.51
N GLN A 145 -25.51 -7.81 -5.79
CA GLN A 145 -25.75 -9.22 -6.11
C GLN A 145 -26.32 -9.97 -4.91
N LEU A 146 -25.78 -9.69 -3.70
CA LEU A 146 -26.30 -10.29 -2.46
C LEU A 146 -27.75 -9.86 -2.21
N GLU A 147 -28.08 -8.58 -2.36
CA GLU A 147 -29.45 -8.06 -2.19
C GLU A 147 -30.42 -8.68 -3.22
N ALA A 148 -30.00 -8.79 -4.47
CA ALA A 148 -30.80 -9.43 -5.52
C ALA A 148 -31.10 -10.90 -5.20
N LYS A 149 -30.09 -11.65 -4.73
CA LYS A 149 -30.27 -13.05 -4.31
C LYS A 149 -31.17 -13.17 -3.08
N THR A 150 -30.99 -12.29 -2.09
CA THR A 150 -31.84 -12.28 -0.89
C THR A 150 -33.29 -12.03 -1.24
N LYS A 151 -33.59 -11.06 -2.12
CA LYS A 151 -34.95 -10.83 -2.62
C LYS A 151 -35.51 -12.05 -3.38
N ALA A 152 -34.71 -12.65 -4.26
CA ALA A 152 -35.15 -13.83 -5.05
C ALA A 152 -35.37 -15.08 -4.18
N SER A 153 -34.70 -15.18 -3.01
CA SER A 153 -34.90 -16.31 -2.09
C SER A 153 -35.94 -16.05 -0.99
N THR A 154 -36.57 -14.87 -1.00
CA THR A 154 -37.68 -14.58 -0.09
C THR A 154 -38.90 -15.39 -0.46
N THR A 155 -39.28 -16.31 0.41
CA THR A 155 -40.53 -17.07 0.24
C THR A 155 -41.66 -16.27 0.87
N GLU A 156 -42.68 -15.96 0.06
CA GLU A 156 -43.95 -15.43 0.54
C GLU A 156 -44.89 -16.62 0.78
N LEU A 157 -45.36 -16.75 2.02
CA LEU A 157 -46.37 -17.73 2.36
C LEU A 157 -47.67 -16.99 2.64
N THR A 158 -48.67 -17.29 1.84
CA THR A 158 -50.01 -16.70 1.97
C THR A 158 -51.04 -17.78 2.30
N ALA A 159 -52.11 -17.37 2.92
CA ALA A 159 -53.28 -18.22 3.22
C ALA A 159 -54.58 -17.55 2.78
N ASN A 160 -55.64 -18.30 2.69
CA ASN A 160 -57.02 -17.82 2.42
C ASN A 160 -57.14 -16.90 1.18
N GLY A 161 -56.45 -17.24 0.08
CA GLY A 161 -56.54 -16.48 -1.16
C GLY A 161 -55.66 -15.25 -1.24
N GLY A 162 -54.57 -15.17 -0.49
CA GLY A 162 -53.55 -14.11 -0.57
C GLY A 162 -53.40 -13.27 0.69
N GLU A 163 -54.01 -13.65 1.81
CA GLU A 163 -53.82 -12.98 3.08
C GLU A 163 -52.41 -13.23 3.66
N SER A 164 -51.76 -12.15 4.10
CA SER A 164 -50.42 -12.20 4.70
C SER A 164 -50.42 -12.86 6.08
N ALA A 165 -49.24 -13.26 6.57
CA ALA A 165 -49.06 -13.78 7.92
C ALA A 165 -49.59 -12.80 8.98
N GLY A 166 -50.40 -13.34 9.90
CA GLY A 166 -51.06 -12.57 10.96
C GLY A 166 -52.57 -12.39 10.75
N SER A 167 -53.13 -12.81 9.60
CA SER A 167 -54.57 -12.88 9.42
C SER A 167 -55.19 -13.93 10.35
N THR A 168 -56.20 -13.54 11.10
CA THR A 168 -57.01 -14.43 11.96
C THR A 168 -58.38 -14.73 11.34
N THR A 169 -58.64 -14.21 10.14
CA THR A 169 -59.87 -14.45 9.35
C THR A 169 -59.62 -15.55 8.37
N GLY A 170 -60.59 -16.37 8.08
CA GLY A 170 -60.47 -17.51 7.15
C GLY A 170 -60.16 -18.82 7.86
N ASN A 171 -60.03 -19.89 7.07
CA ASN A 171 -59.91 -21.26 7.55
C ASN A 171 -58.49 -21.62 8.06
N ILE A 172 -57.46 -20.86 7.61
CA ILE A 172 -56.07 -21.11 7.98
C ILE A 172 -55.53 -19.87 8.70
N VAL A 173 -54.97 -20.08 9.90
CA VAL A 173 -54.24 -19.06 10.63
C VAL A 173 -52.76 -19.26 10.35
N LEU A 174 -52.12 -18.21 9.80
CA LEU A 174 -50.69 -18.18 9.49
C LEU A 174 -49.98 -17.25 10.48
N THR A 175 -49.15 -17.81 11.34
CA THR A 175 -48.38 -17.04 12.29
C THR A 175 -46.92 -16.97 11.88
N LYS A 176 -46.33 -15.77 11.92
CA LYS A 176 -44.91 -15.54 11.67
C LYS A 176 -44.17 -15.29 12.98
N LYS A 177 -43.07 -16.02 13.20
CA LYS A 177 -42.16 -15.82 14.30
C LYS A 177 -40.75 -15.67 13.78
N THR A 178 -39.90 -14.94 14.51
CA THR A 178 -38.46 -14.88 14.24
C THR A 178 -37.74 -15.72 15.30
N ALA A 179 -36.96 -16.68 14.86
CA ALA A 179 -36.11 -17.49 15.74
C ALA A 179 -34.92 -16.68 16.27
N ALA A 180 -34.22 -17.18 17.31
CA ALA A 180 -33.10 -16.50 17.94
C ALA A 180 -31.91 -16.27 16.99
N ASP A 181 -31.73 -17.11 15.98
CA ASP A 181 -30.71 -17.01 14.92
C ASP A 181 -31.13 -16.13 13.71
N GLY A 182 -32.35 -15.53 13.77
CA GLY A 182 -32.87 -14.61 12.78
C GLY A 182 -33.69 -15.25 11.65
N HIS A 183 -33.78 -16.59 11.54
CA HIS A 183 -34.63 -17.20 10.52
C HIS A 183 -36.12 -17.05 10.86
N ILE A 184 -36.94 -17.08 9.80
CA ILE A 184 -38.39 -16.94 9.94
C ILE A 184 -39.05 -18.30 10.04
N ILE A 185 -39.92 -18.47 11.03
CA ILE A 185 -40.78 -19.65 11.21
C ILE A 185 -42.20 -19.24 10.88
N TYR A 186 -42.81 -19.96 9.93
CA TYR A 186 -44.23 -19.86 9.64
C TYR A 186 -44.94 -21.05 10.29
N ASP A 187 -45.90 -20.78 11.18
CA ASP A 187 -46.72 -21.76 11.86
C ASP A 187 -48.16 -21.71 11.29
N ASN A 188 -48.60 -22.79 10.68
CA ASN A 188 -49.87 -22.90 10.03
C ASN A 188 -50.82 -23.78 10.87
N LYS A 189 -51.94 -23.26 11.20
CA LYS A 189 -53.01 -24.07 11.85
C LYS A 189 -54.38 -23.79 11.25
N LEU A 190 -55.28 -24.74 11.37
CA LEU A 190 -56.69 -24.48 11.05
C LEU A 190 -57.27 -23.56 12.11
N ASN A 191 -58.14 -22.66 11.69
CA ASN A 191 -58.94 -21.85 12.59
C ASN A 191 -59.87 -22.75 13.43
N ASP A 192 -60.20 -22.35 14.66
CA ASP A 192 -61.11 -23.06 15.51
C ASP A 192 -62.53 -23.17 14.90
N LYS A 193 -62.87 -22.26 14.00
CA LYS A 193 -64.09 -22.31 13.18
C LYS A 193 -63.75 -22.36 11.70
N VAL A 194 -63.82 -23.51 11.12
CA VAL A 194 -63.61 -23.74 9.68
C VAL A 194 -64.96 -23.60 8.95
N THR A 195 -65.00 -22.73 7.95
CA THR A 195 -66.16 -22.59 7.08
C THR A 195 -65.83 -23.28 5.74
N LEU A 196 -66.53 -24.34 5.44
CA LEU A 196 -66.44 -24.98 4.14
C LEU A 196 -67.35 -24.21 3.21
N GLY A 197 -66.81 -23.80 2.05
CA GLY A 197 -67.60 -23.11 1.04
C GLY A 197 -68.85 -23.94 0.64
N THR A 198 -69.96 -23.29 0.58
CA THR A 198 -71.09 -23.85 -0.12
C THR A 198 -70.77 -23.73 -1.62
N ASP A 199 -70.66 -24.88 -2.28
CA ASP A 199 -70.61 -24.91 -3.74
C ASP A 199 -71.88 -24.16 -4.28
N PRO A 200 -71.72 -23.20 -5.21
CA PRO A 200 -72.86 -22.43 -5.73
C PRO A 200 -73.84 -23.28 -6.45
#